data_97cd7e578c514e0a41d3bc3fe1ad9306
#
_entry.id   97cd7e578c514e0a41d3bc3fe1ad9306
#
_cell.length_a   1.000
_cell.length_b   1.000
_cell.length_c   1.000
_cell.angle_alpha   90.00
_cell.angle_beta   90.00
_cell.angle_gamma   90.00
#
_symmetry.space_group_name_H-M   'P 1'
#
loop_
_entity.id
_entity.type
_entity.pdbx_description
1 polymer ?
#
loop_
_entity_poly.entity_id
_entity_poly.type
_entity_poly.pdbx_seq_one_letter_code
_entity_poly.pdbx_strand_id
1 'polypeptide(L)'
;MKFNQYTWNLYKQSSDGQKAIKEFEEANEKMTEYELFSKYNPNSAHFLSEDYFLETCDLFWACSFDSAEKPENHESAKRFYYTLTTKGIFDEEHVAVINEGEYQLMLSANDMLSFMLYYFAPEYFFPNIFRSRFFVLNKITDTFEIELPPIPKKSDYKSRCMYYWELCEVFYRFRIENQLSPAELCAFLYDYAPNFVSKEKTDIPQPAQAWFIGGKTAPIESILDFTFWQANPETQKGDILIHYETSPVSAITCLWIAQKDGVIDPFFHYYSNTYIGNKIDIPHITLKELQTDDYFSK
;
A
#
# COMPACT_ATOMS: atom_id res chain seq x y z
N MET A 1 -21.21 5.72 -7.89
CA MET A 1 -21.50 5.46 -9.35
C MET A 1 -21.32 3.98 -9.59
N LYS A 2 -22.30 3.29 -10.15
CA LYS A 2 -22.11 1.86 -10.50
C LYS A 2 -21.18 1.72 -11.71
N PHE A 3 -20.51 0.58 -11.83
CA PHE A 3 -19.75 0.24 -13.00
C PHE A 3 -20.63 0.29 -14.25
N ASN A 4 -20.16 0.95 -15.29
CA ASN A 4 -20.92 1.14 -16.54
C ASN A 4 -20.25 0.40 -17.69
N GLN A 5 -20.89 -0.66 -18.13
CA GLN A 5 -20.38 -1.53 -19.20
C GLN A 5 -20.17 -0.80 -20.54
N TYR A 6 -20.99 0.21 -20.83
CA TYR A 6 -20.85 0.96 -22.09
C TYR A 6 -19.56 1.81 -22.08
N THR A 7 -19.32 2.58 -21.02
CA THR A 7 -18.10 3.38 -20.90
C THR A 7 -16.86 2.51 -20.78
N TRP A 8 -16.97 1.36 -20.12
CA TRP A 8 -15.91 0.37 -20.05
C TRP A 8 -15.56 -0.19 -21.44
N ASN A 9 -16.55 -0.53 -22.27
CA ASN A 9 -16.31 -1.01 -23.62
C ASN A 9 -15.65 0.07 -24.51
N LEU A 10 -16.00 1.34 -24.34
CA LEU A 10 -15.31 2.43 -25.03
C LEU A 10 -13.84 2.53 -24.58
N TYR A 11 -13.59 2.41 -23.30
CA TYR A 11 -12.22 2.38 -22.77
C TYR A 11 -11.42 1.22 -23.35
N LYS A 12 -11.95 0.01 -23.36
CA LYS A 12 -11.27 -1.17 -23.94
C LYS A 12 -10.93 -1.01 -25.43
N GLN A 13 -11.69 -0.20 -26.15
CA GLN A 13 -11.43 0.09 -27.56
C GLN A 13 -10.42 1.23 -27.78
N SER A 14 -10.13 2.02 -26.75
CA SER A 14 -9.14 3.08 -26.81
C SER A 14 -7.71 2.53 -26.83
N SER A 15 -6.76 3.29 -27.37
CA SER A 15 -5.34 2.95 -27.35
C SER A 15 -4.79 2.76 -25.93
N ASP A 16 -5.20 3.62 -25.00
CA ASP A 16 -4.75 3.58 -23.62
C ASP A 16 -5.31 2.36 -22.88
N GLY A 17 -6.59 2.06 -23.07
CA GLY A 17 -7.22 0.88 -22.48
C GLY A 17 -6.62 -0.42 -22.98
N GLN A 18 -6.39 -0.53 -24.30
CA GLN A 18 -5.74 -1.70 -24.88
C GLN A 18 -4.31 -1.88 -24.34
N LYS A 19 -3.55 -0.77 -24.23
CA LYS A 19 -2.21 -0.81 -23.68
C LYS A 19 -2.21 -1.25 -22.21
N ALA A 20 -3.08 -0.66 -21.38
CA ALA A 20 -3.17 -1.01 -19.97
C ALA A 20 -3.56 -2.48 -19.74
N ILE A 21 -4.55 -2.99 -20.48
CA ILE A 21 -4.96 -4.41 -20.39
C ILE A 21 -3.79 -5.31 -20.79
N LYS A 22 -3.13 -5.01 -21.91
CA LYS A 22 -2.02 -5.80 -22.42
C LYS A 22 -0.84 -5.85 -21.42
N GLU A 23 -0.51 -4.75 -20.75
CA GLU A 23 0.54 -4.72 -19.72
C GLU A 23 0.28 -5.74 -18.60
N PHE A 24 -0.99 -5.88 -18.17
CA PHE A 24 -1.35 -6.87 -17.14
C PHE A 24 -1.50 -8.29 -17.69
N GLU A 25 -1.83 -8.47 -18.97
CA GLU A 25 -1.77 -9.78 -19.62
C GLU A 25 -0.33 -10.28 -19.72
N GLU A 26 0.59 -9.42 -20.14
CA GLU A 26 2.01 -9.75 -20.21
C GLU A 26 2.62 -10.02 -18.82
N ALA A 27 2.16 -9.34 -17.76
CA ALA A 27 2.59 -9.62 -16.40
C ALA A 27 2.20 -11.02 -15.91
N ASN A 28 1.19 -11.67 -16.51
CA ASN A 28 0.87 -13.08 -16.25
C ASN A 28 1.88 -14.05 -16.91
N GLU A 29 2.59 -13.62 -17.94
CA GLU A 29 3.57 -14.42 -18.66
C GLU A 29 4.99 -14.28 -18.10
N LYS A 30 5.25 -13.18 -17.38
CA LYS A 30 6.53 -12.84 -16.79
C LYS A 30 6.43 -12.84 -15.27
N MET A 31 7.29 -13.57 -14.59
CA MET A 31 7.28 -13.72 -13.13
C MET A 31 7.41 -12.39 -12.39
N THR A 32 8.19 -11.44 -12.92
CA THR A 32 8.48 -10.15 -12.27
C THR A 32 8.47 -9.03 -13.28
N GLU A 33 7.70 -7.99 -12.99
CA GLU A 33 7.58 -6.79 -13.81
C GLU A 33 7.84 -5.56 -12.95
N TYR A 34 9.13 -5.27 -12.69
CA TYR A 34 9.50 -4.09 -11.91
C TYR A 34 9.06 -2.78 -12.57
N GLU A 35 9.10 -2.70 -13.89
CA GLU A 35 8.64 -1.52 -14.62
C GLU A 35 7.15 -1.25 -14.39
N LEU A 36 6.33 -2.31 -14.42
CA LEU A 36 4.90 -2.21 -14.15
C LEU A 36 4.64 -1.84 -12.69
N PHE A 37 5.37 -2.48 -11.77
CA PHE A 37 5.31 -2.16 -10.35
C PHE A 37 5.68 -0.70 -10.08
N SER A 38 6.79 -0.21 -10.63
CA SER A 38 7.27 1.16 -10.44
C SER A 38 6.35 2.19 -11.08
N LYS A 39 5.76 1.87 -12.24
CA LYS A 39 4.78 2.73 -12.92
C LYS A 39 3.56 3.02 -12.04
N TYR A 40 3.00 2.00 -11.42
CA TYR A 40 1.77 2.14 -10.63
C TYR A 40 2.01 2.38 -9.14
N ASN A 41 3.23 2.17 -8.65
CA ASN A 41 3.62 2.47 -7.28
C ASN A 41 4.99 3.17 -7.18
N PRO A 42 5.13 4.38 -7.75
CA PRO A 42 6.41 5.09 -7.81
C PRO A 42 6.99 5.39 -6.41
N ASN A 43 6.14 5.53 -5.40
CA ASN A 43 6.58 5.78 -4.03
C ASN A 43 7.27 4.56 -3.41
N SER A 44 6.73 3.35 -3.61
CA SER A 44 7.39 2.13 -3.14
C SER A 44 8.64 1.82 -3.97
N ALA A 45 8.59 2.03 -5.28
CA ALA A 45 9.75 1.85 -6.16
C ALA A 45 10.91 2.79 -5.83
N HIS A 46 10.65 3.97 -5.28
CA HIS A 46 11.71 4.87 -4.82
C HIS A 46 12.55 4.27 -3.68
N PHE A 47 11.93 3.46 -2.80
CA PHE A 47 12.60 2.83 -1.66
C PHE A 47 13.05 1.39 -1.95
N LEU A 48 12.65 0.82 -3.08
CA LEU A 48 12.87 -0.56 -3.46
C LEU A 48 13.61 -0.60 -4.79
N SER A 49 14.91 -0.94 -4.76
CA SER A 49 15.67 -1.08 -5.98
C SER A 49 15.15 -2.25 -6.83
N GLU A 50 15.34 -2.15 -8.13
CA GLU A 50 14.99 -3.22 -9.07
C GLU A 50 15.66 -4.55 -8.69
N ASP A 51 16.97 -4.54 -8.43
CA ASP A 51 17.72 -5.72 -8.05
C ASP A 51 17.11 -6.39 -6.80
N TYR A 52 16.82 -5.61 -5.76
CA TYR A 52 16.23 -6.16 -4.54
C TYR A 52 14.81 -6.71 -4.78
N PHE A 53 14.02 -6.06 -5.62
CA PHE A 53 12.70 -6.54 -6.02
C PHE A 53 12.80 -7.90 -6.72
N LEU A 54 13.66 -8.00 -7.73
CA LEU A 54 13.84 -9.22 -8.51
C LEU A 54 14.40 -10.37 -7.65
N GLU A 55 15.48 -10.13 -6.90
CA GLU A 55 16.06 -11.12 -6.00
C GLU A 55 15.06 -11.65 -4.96
N THR A 56 14.24 -10.75 -4.41
CA THR A 56 13.21 -11.13 -3.43
C THR A 56 12.10 -11.96 -4.08
N CYS A 57 11.65 -11.59 -5.27
CA CYS A 57 10.65 -12.36 -6.01
C CYS A 57 11.19 -13.75 -6.39
N ASP A 58 12.42 -13.85 -6.87
CA ASP A 58 13.05 -15.12 -7.22
C ASP A 58 13.17 -16.05 -6.00
N LEU A 59 13.58 -15.49 -4.85
CA LEU A 59 13.68 -16.24 -3.60
C LEU A 59 12.31 -16.76 -3.15
N PHE A 60 11.29 -15.90 -3.14
CA PHE A 60 9.94 -16.31 -2.78
C PHE A 60 9.39 -17.35 -3.75
N TRP A 61 9.64 -17.17 -5.04
CA TRP A 61 9.21 -18.13 -6.05
C TRP A 61 9.80 -19.51 -5.79
N ALA A 62 11.12 -19.60 -5.67
CA ALA A 62 11.82 -20.85 -5.41
C ALA A 62 11.37 -21.55 -4.12
N CYS A 63 11.09 -20.77 -3.06
CA CYS A 63 10.68 -21.33 -1.78
C CYS A 63 9.20 -21.72 -1.70
N SER A 64 8.31 -21.09 -2.48
CA SER A 64 6.87 -21.17 -2.21
C SER A 64 6.01 -21.51 -3.41
N PHE A 65 6.45 -21.24 -4.64
CA PHE A 65 5.62 -21.35 -5.85
C PHE A 65 6.11 -22.42 -6.83
N ASP A 66 7.42 -22.69 -6.89
CA ASP A 66 8.01 -23.58 -7.92
C ASP A 66 7.42 -24.99 -7.92
N SER A 67 7.16 -25.55 -6.74
CA SER A 67 6.54 -26.87 -6.57
C SER A 67 5.07 -26.84 -6.16
N ALA A 68 4.45 -25.66 -6.10
CA ALA A 68 3.09 -25.52 -5.65
C ALA A 68 2.08 -25.88 -6.75
N GLU A 69 0.99 -26.52 -6.36
CA GLU A 69 -0.14 -26.76 -7.25
C GLU A 69 -0.98 -25.47 -7.36
N LYS A 70 -1.36 -25.12 -8.60
CA LYS A 70 -2.23 -23.96 -8.82
C LYS A 70 -3.61 -24.20 -8.19
N PRO A 71 -4.18 -23.20 -7.53
CA PRO A 71 -5.52 -23.31 -6.97
C PRO A 71 -6.55 -23.61 -8.06
N GLU A 72 -7.43 -24.58 -7.82
CA GLU A 72 -8.49 -24.96 -8.74
C GLU A 72 -9.80 -24.16 -8.49
N ASN A 73 -9.94 -23.60 -7.31
CA ASN A 73 -11.13 -22.87 -6.88
C ASN A 73 -10.80 -21.88 -5.75
N HIS A 74 -11.79 -21.07 -5.40
CA HIS A 74 -11.66 -20.01 -4.39
C HIS A 74 -11.21 -20.51 -3.02
N GLU A 75 -11.72 -21.66 -2.57
CA GLU A 75 -11.36 -22.24 -1.28
C GLU A 75 -9.91 -22.74 -1.24
N SER A 76 -9.45 -23.35 -2.33
CA SER A 76 -8.04 -23.74 -2.46
C SER A 76 -7.10 -22.55 -2.58
N ALA A 77 -7.52 -21.48 -3.25
CA ALA A 77 -6.75 -20.23 -3.32
C ALA A 77 -6.60 -19.57 -1.94
N LYS A 78 -7.69 -19.51 -1.16
CA LYS A 78 -7.67 -19.02 0.21
C LYS A 78 -6.73 -19.83 1.10
N ARG A 79 -6.80 -21.14 1.00
CA ARG A 79 -5.95 -22.05 1.75
C ARG A 79 -4.48 -21.89 1.37
N PHE A 80 -4.21 -21.77 0.07
CA PHE A 80 -2.86 -21.51 -0.42
C PHE A 80 -2.29 -20.20 0.17
N TYR A 81 -3.04 -19.10 0.07
CA TYR A 81 -2.63 -17.81 0.62
C TYR A 81 -2.45 -17.87 2.15
N TYR A 82 -3.39 -18.49 2.86
CA TYR A 82 -3.28 -18.68 4.31
C TYR A 82 -2.03 -19.49 4.69
N THR A 83 -1.73 -20.56 3.97
CA THR A 83 -0.54 -21.38 4.22
C THR A 83 0.73 -20.55 3.96
N LEU A 84 0.77 -19.81 2.86
CA LEU A 84 1.90 -18.97 2.50
C LEU A 84 2.17 -17.88 3.56
N THR A 85 1.13 -17.23 4.06
CA THR A 85 1.29 -16.07 4.96
C THR A 85 1.32 -16.43 6.44
N THR A 86 0.77 -17.55 6.84
CA THR A 86 0.65 -17.92 8.25
C THR A 86 1.31 -19.24 8.63
N LYS A 87 1.42 -20.18 7.68
CA LYS A 87 2.07 -21.48 7.91
C LYS A 87 3.38 -21.65 7.15
N GLY A 88 3.50 -21.06 5.95
CA GLY A 88 4.67 -21.24 5.08
C GLY A 88 5.95 -20.59 5.61
N ILE A 89 5.78 -19.52 6.38
CA ILE A 89 6.88 -18.80 7.04
C ILE A 89 7.02 -19.26 8.49
N PHE A 90 5.95 -19.81 9.06
CA PHE A 90 5.83 -20.17 10.46
C PHE A 90 5.35 -21.63 10.56
N ASP A 91 6.28 -22.54 10.78
CA ASP A 91 6.00 -23.90 11.12
C ASP A 91 5.01 -23.96 12.32
N GLU A 92 4.04 -24.89 12.30
CA GLU A 92 3.04 -25.01 13.38
C GLU A 92 3.68 -25.15 14.76
N GLU A 93 4.85 -25.76 14.85
CA GLU A 93 5.64 -25.88 16.09
C GLU A 93 6.21 -24.52 16.55
N HIS A 94 6.37 -23.56 15.63
CA HIS A 94 6.93 -22.23 15.90
C HIS A 94 5.88 -21.13 15.97
N VAL A 95 4.60 -21.43 15.76
CA VAL A 95 3.49 -20.44 15.82
C VAL A 95 3.43 -19.71 17.17
N ALA A 96 3.89 -20.34 18.26
CA ALA A 96 3.99 -19.68 19.57
C ALA A 96 5.13 -18.63 19.65
N VAL A 97 6.01 -18.58 18.66
CA VAL A 97 7.21 -17.71 18.62
C VAL A 97 7.07 -16.63 17.56
N ILE A 98 5.97 -16.60 16.78
CA ILE A 98 5.73 -15.55 15.78
C ILE A 98 5.64 -14.22 16.51
N ASN A 99 6.69 -13.43 16.35
CA ASN A 99 6.73 -12.08 16.90
C ASN A 99 6.08 -11.08 15.92
N GLU A 100 5.77 -9.92 16.47
CA GLU A 100 5.21 -8.80 15.71
C GLU A 100 6.04 -8.44 14.46
N GLY A 101 7.38 -8.55 14.53
CA GLY A 101 8.28 -8.22 13.43
C GLY A 101 8.09 -9.07 12.18
N GLU A 102 7.75 -10.34 12.33
CA GLU A 102 7.56 -11.26 11.22
C GLU A 102 6.26 -10.96 10.45
N TYR A 103 5.18 -10.68 11.16
CA TYR A 103 3.95 -10.19 10.53
C TYR A 103 4.15 -8.84 9.82
N GLN A 104 4.94 -7.96 10.42
CA GLN A 104 5.26 -6.67 9.79
C GLN A 104 6.08 -6.84 8.52
N LEU A 105 6.99 -7.81 8.46
CA LEU A 105 7.72 -8.14 7.25
C LEU A 105 6.75 -8.60 6.14
N MET A 106 5.82 -9.50 6.46
CA MET A 106 4.80 -9.98 5.51
C MET A 106 3.91 -8.86 4.99
N LEU A 107 3.48 -7.96 5.87
CA LEU A 107 2.70 -6.78 5.47
C LEU A 107 3.51 -5.86 4.57
N SER A 108 4.81 -5.70 4.86
CA SER A 108 5.71 -4.86 4.08
C SER A 108 6.04 -5.44 2.70
N ALA A 109 6.04 -6.76 2.55
CA ALA A 109 6.29 -7.45 1.29
C ALA A 109 5.00 -7.72 0.48
N ASN A 110 3.84 -7.26 0.95
CA ASN A 110 2.55 -7.60 0.35
C ASN A 110 2.44 -7.20 -1.13
N ASP A 111 3.01 -6.07 -1.52
CA ASP A 111 3.02 -5.62 -2.90
C ASP A 111 3.78 -6.60 -3.81
N MET A 112 5.00 -7.01 -3.47
CA MET A 112 5.78 -8.01 -4.21
C MET A 112 5.08 -9.37 -4.22
N LEU A 113 4.67 -9.84 -3.05
CA LEU A 113 3.97 -11.12 -2.90
C LEU A 113 2.69 -11.17 -3.73
N SER A 114 1.92 -10.09 -3.77
CA SER A 114 0.67 -10.03 -4.53
C SER A 114 0.91 -10.07 -6.05
N PHE A 115 2.03 -9.54 -6.53
CA PHE A 115 2.45 -9.68 -7.93
C PHE A 115 2.71 -11.15 -8.28
N MET A 116 3.45 -11.85 -7.44
CA MET A 116 3.75 -13.26 -7.66
C MET A 116 2.49 -14.12 -7.59
N LEU A 117 1.59 -13.82 -6.67
CA LEU A 117 0.28 -14.47 -6.56
C LEU A 117 -0.56 -14.25 -7.81
N TYR A 118 -0.58 -13.03 -8.34
CA TYR A 118 -1.25 -12.71 -9.60
C TYR A 118 -0.65 -13.48 -10.77
N TYR A 119 0.68 -13.53 -10.89
CA TYR A 119 1.35 -14.35 -11.90
C TYR A 119 1.00 -15.84 -11.76
N PHE A 120 1.00 -16.35 -10.53
CA PHE A 120 0.75 -17.76 -10.25
C PHE A 120 -0.70 -18.18 -10.52
N ALA A 121 -1.68 -17.38 -10.04
CA ALA A 121 -3.10 -17.69 -10.15
C ALA A 121 -3.97 -16.43 -10.32
N PRO A 122 -3.94 -15.79 -11.51
CA PRO A 122 -4.59 -14.50 -11.78
C PRO A 122 -6.11 -14.53 -11.62
N GLU A 123 -6.71 -15.71 -11.70
CA GLU A 123 -8.15 -15.88 -11.49
C GLU A 123 -8.60 -15.51 -10.06
N TYR A 124 -7.70 -15.62 -9.07
CA TYR A 124 -8.03 -15.44 -7.67
C TYR A 124 -7.32 -14.29 -7.00
N PHE A 125 -6.20 -13.82 -7.57
CA PHE A 125 -5.36 -12.80 -6.99
C PHE A 125 -5.20 -11.60 -7.93
N PHE A 126 -4.93 -10.43 -7.37
CA PHE A 126 -4.56 -9.23 -8.11
C PHE A 126 -3.34 -8.57 -7.49
N PRO A 127 -2.49 -7.86 -8.23
CA PRO A 127 -1.35 -7.15 -7.65
C PRO A 127 -1.84 -6.04 -6.71
N ASN A 128 -1.48 -6.08 -5.42
CA ASN A 128 -1.88 -5.02 -4.49
C ASN A 128 -0.90 -3.85 -4.52
N ILE A 129 -0.99 -3.04 -5.56
CA ILE A 129 -0.15 -1.84 -5.74
C ILE A 129 -0.71 -0.64 -4.95
N PHE A 130 -1.64 -0.86 -4.03
CA PHE A 130 -2.23 0.20 -3.20
C PHE A 130 -1.52 0.41 -1.86
N ARG A 131 -0.53 -0.38 -1.52
CA ARG A 131 0.33 -0.10 -0.37
C ARG A 131 0.85 1.33 -0.45
N SER A 132 0.81 2.08 0.65
CA SER A 132 1.07 3.52 0.69
C SER A 132 0.12 4.41 -0.13
N ARG A 133 -0.80 3.81 -0.86
CA ARG A 133 -1.82 4.49 -1.66
C ARG A 133 -3.23 3.98 -1.35
N PHE A 134 -3.43 3.44 -0.16
CA PHE A 134 -4.72 2.87 0.24
C PHE A 134 -5.87 3.89 0.17
N PHE A 135 -5.57 5.18 0.33
CA PHE A 135 -6.52 6.26 0.09
C PHE A 135 -7.05 6.30 -1.37
N VAL A 136 -6.24 5.87 -2.36
CA VAL A 136 -6.70 5.77 -3.77
C VAL A 136 -7.69 4.63 -3.90
N LEU A 137 -7.41 3.49 -3.27
CA LEU A 137 -8.33 2.36 -3.22
C LEU A 137 -9.67 2.78 -2.60
N ASN A 138 -9.66 3.43 -1.43
CA ASN A 138 -10.87 3.93 -0.78
C ASN A 138 -11.68 4.84 -1.73
N LYS A 139 -11.02 5.79 -2.39
CA LYS A 139 -11.71 6.68 -3.35
C LYS A 139 -12.29 5.94 -4.54
N ILE A 140 -11.60 4.94 -5.08
CA ILE A 140 -12.11 4.10 -6.17
C ILE A 140 -13.35 3.35 -5.68
N THR A 141 -13.26 2.69 -4.54
CA THR A 141 -14.34 1.86 -4.01
C THR A 141 -15.56 2.69 -3.63
N ASP A 142 -15.37 3.85 -3.00
CA ASP A 142 -16.45 4.81 -2.75
C ASP A 142 -17.10 5.31 -4.06
N THR A 143 -16.27 5.63 -5.07
CA THR A 143 -16.76 6.11 -6.37
C THR A 143 -17.60 5.07 -7.10
N PHE A 144 -17.18 3.81 -7.06
CA PHE A 144 -17.84 2.71 -7.78
C PHE A 144 -18.79 1.87 -6.91
N GLU A 145 -19.06 2.32 -5.67
CA GLU A 145 -19.97 1.65 -4.73
C GLU A 145 -19.54 0.19 -4.45
N ILE A 146 -18.22 -0.03 -4.32
CA ILE A 146 -17.64 -1.31 -3.94
C ILE A 146 -17.43 -1.33 -2.43
N GLU A 147 -18.10 -2.22 -1.72
CA GLU A 147 -17.98 -2.34 -0.27
C GLU A 147 -16.68 -3.08 0.11
N LEU A 148 -15.79 -2.40 0.82
CA LEU A 148 -14.57 -3.00 1.36
C LEU A 148 -14.85 -3.70 2.69
N PRO A 149 -14.10 -4.76 3.01
CA PRO A 149 -14.17 -5.39 4.33
C PRO A 149 -13.70 -4.40 5.41
N PRO A 150 -14.18 -4.56 6.66
CA PRO A 150 -13.74 -3.72 7.76
C PRO A 150 -12.24 -3.90 8.01
N ILE A 151 -11.54 -2.77 8.15
CA ILE A 151 -10.08 -2.80 8.40
C ILE A 151 -9.80 -3.42 9.77
N PRO A 152 -8.93 -4.44 9.86
CA PRO A 152 -8.56 -5.07 11.12
C PRO A 152 -7.89 -4.10 12.09
N LYS A 153 -7.94 -4.39 13.39
CA LYS A 153 -7.25 -3.58 14.40
C LYS A 153 -5.72 -3.58 14.19
N LYS A 154 -5.06 -2.49 14.58
CA LYS A 154 -3.61 -2.31 14.44
C LYS A 154 -2.80 -3.49 14.98
N SER A 155 -3.17 -4.01 16.15
CA SER A 155 -2.47 -5.11 16.83
C SER A 155 -2.84 -6.50 16.33
N ASP A 156 -3.86 -6.63 15.48
CA ASP A 156 -4.27 -7.93 14.91
C ASP A 156 -3.53 -8.19 13.60
N TYR A 157 -2.25 -8.52 13.73
CA TYR A 157 -1.34 -8.73 12.58
C TYR A 157 -1.81 -9.87 11.68
N LYS A 158 -2.37 -10.93 12.26
CA LYS A 158 -2.87 -12.07 11.49
C LYS A 158 -4.04 -11.65 10.58
N SER A 159 -5.02 -10.96 11.12
CA SER A 159 -6.14 -10.45 10.31
C SER A 159 -5.69 -9.40 9.32
N ARG A 160 -4.69 -8.58 9.65
CA ARG A 160 -4.10 -7.63 8.70
C ARG A 160 -3.42 -8.34 7.51
N CYS A 161 -2.69 -9.42 7.76
CA CYS A 161 -2.12 -10.23 6.68
C CYS A 161 -3.21 -10.88 5.82
N MET A 162 -4.29 -11.36 6.45
CA MET A 162 -5.42 -11.96 5.73
C MET A 162 -6.30 -10.93 5.00
N TYR A 163 -6.18 -9.65 5.32
CA TYR A 163 -6.99 -8.59 4.71
C TYR A 163 -6.78 -8.50 3.18
N TYR A 164 -5.59 -8.80 2.68
CA TYR A 164 -5.36 -8.90 1.24
C TYR A 164 -6.25 -9.98 0.60
N TRP A 165 -6.42 -11.15 1.25
CA TRP A 165 -7.32 -12.16 0.75
C TRP A 165 -8.77 -11.65 0.71
N GLU A 166 -9.20 -10.93 1.74
CA GLU A 166 -10.55 -10.34 1.76
C GLU A 166 -10.75 -9.35 0.62
N LEU A 167 -9.72 -8.58 0.27
CA LEU A 167 -9.74 -7.72 -0.93
C LEU A 167 -9.83 -8.56 -2.21
N CYS A 168 -9.09 -9.66 -2.31
CA CYS A 168 -9.19 -10.58 -3.45
C CYS A 168 -10.61 -11.11 -3.62
N GLU A 169 -11.31 -11.47 -2.54
CA GLU A 169 -12.71 -11.92 -2.58
C GLU A 169 -13.66 -10.83 -3.08
N VAL A 170 -13.46 -9.58 -2.64
CA VAL A 170 -14.26 -8.44 -3.10
C VAL A 170 -14.07 -8.22 -4.60
N PHE A 171 -12.82 -8.14 -5.05
CA PHE A 171 -12.52 -7.88 -6.46
C PHE A 171 -12.79 -9.07 -7.37
N TYR A 172 -12.69 -10.29 -6.88
CA TYR A 172 -13.15 -11.48 -7.59
C TYR A 172 -14.65 -11.39 -7.90
N ARG A 173 -15.48 -11.10 -6.89
CA ARG A 173 -16.93 -10.92 -7.09
C ARG A 173 -17.22 -9.79 -8.07
N PHE A 174 -16.59 -8.62 -7.89
CA PHE A 174 -16.73 -7.49 -8.80
C PHE A 174 -16.36 -7.87 -10.24
N ARG A 175 -15.26 -8.61 -10.42
CA ARG A 175 -14.79 -9.09 -11.71
C ARG A 175 -15.82 -10.00 -12.40
N ILE A 176 -16.32 -10.99 -11.67
CA ILE A 176 -17.30 -11.94 -12.20
C ILE A 176 -18.62 -11.26 -12.57
N GLU A 177 -19.13 -10.40 -11.67
CA GLU A 177 -20.37 -9.66 -11.90
C GLU A 177 -20.30 -8.75 -13.13
N ASN A 178 -19.13 -8.18 -13.40
CA ASN A 178 -18.93 -7.27 -14.52
C ASN A 178 -18.27 -7.94 -15.76
N GLN A 179 -18.09 -9.27 -15.74
CA GLN A 179 -17.53 -10.07 -16.84
C GLN A 179 -16.15 -9.57 -17.29
N LEU A 180 -15.29 -9.21 -16.35
CA LEU A 180 -13.93 -8.77 -16.63
C LEU A 180 -12.97 -9.96 -16.59
N SER A 181 -11.94 -9.94 -17.45
CA SER A 181 -10.78 -10.81 -17.29
C SER A 181 -9.92 -10.37 -16.08
N PRO A 182 -8.98 -11.18 -15.59
CA PRO A 182 -8.04 -10.75 -14.55
C PRO A 182 -7.26 -9.48 -14.93
N ALA A 183 -6.75 -9.41 -16.15
CA ALA A 183 -6.04 -8.23 -16.66
C ALA A 183 -6.95 -7.00 -16.80
N GLU A 184 -8.19 -7.20 -17.22
CA GLU A 184 -9.20 -6.13 -17.27
C GLU A 184 -9.54 -5.58 -15.88
N LEU A 185 -9.59 -6.44 -14.85
CA LEU A 185 -9.75 -5.98 -13.47
C LEU A 185 -8.57 -5.08 -13.05
N CYS A 186 -7.34 -5.48 -13.35
CA CYS A 186 -6.16 -4.69 -13.04
C CYS A 186 -6.17 -3.36 -13.80
N ALA A 187 -6.46 -3.37 -15.10
CA ALA A 187 -6.61 -2.14 -15.88
C ALA A 187 -7.72 -1.23 -15.34
N PHE A 188 -8.83 -1.82 -14.85
CA PHE A 188 -9.86 -1.06 -14.15
C PHE A 188 -9.33 -0.37 -12.90
N LEU A 189 -8.64 -1.09 -12.01
CA LEU A 189 -8.17 -0.57 -10.73
C LEU A 189 -7.05 0.47 -10.87
N TYR A 190 -6.16 0.31 -11.84
CA TYR A 190 -4.92 1.08 -11.91
C TYR A 190 -4.89 2.15 -12.99
N ASP A 191 -5.73 2.04 -14.00
CA ASP A 191 -5.78 3.02 -15.09
C ASP A 191 -7.17 3.65 -15.25
N TYR A 192 -8.24 2.85 -15.43
CA TYR A 192 -9.57 3.38 -15.70
C TYR A 192 -10.19 4.09 -14.50
N ALA A 193 -10.33 3.42 -13.36
CA ALA A 193 -11.05 3.94 -12.20
C ALA A 193 -10.39 5.20 -11.59
N PRO A 194 -9.06 5.33 -11.52
CA PRO A 194 -8.42 6.54 -11.05
C PRO A 194 -8.81 7.82 -11.81
N ASN A 195 -9.22 7.70 -13.08
CA ASN A 195 -9.65 8.85 -13.88
C ASN A 195 -11.01 9.43 -13.44
N PHE A 196 -11.83 8.65 -12.72
CA PHE A 196 -13.13 9.07 -12.19
C PHE A 196 -13.05 9.53 -10.73
N VAL A 197 -11.94 9.28 -10.07
CA VAL A 197 -11.74 9.75 -8.70
C VAL A 197 -11.59 11.27 -8.70
N SER A 198 -12.34 11.95 -7.85
CA SER A 198 -12.30 13.41 -7.70
C SER A 198 -10.85 13.86 -7.49
N LYS A 199 -10.35 14.71 -8.39
CA LYS A 199 -9.07 15.39 -8.18
C LYS A 199 -9.19 16.25 -6.93
N GLU A 200 -8.29 16.05 -5.97
CA GLU A 200 -8.23 16.91 -4.79
C GLU A 200 -7.91 18.34 -5.23
N LYS A 201 -8.52 19.30 -4.52
CA LYS A 201 -8.11 20.70 -4.67
C LYS A 201 -6.62 20.81 -4.32
N THR A 202 -5.84 21.42 -5.17
CA THR A 202 -4.41 21.65 -4.94
C THR A 202 -4.14 22.59 -3.77
N ASP A 203 -5.12 23.46 -3.46
CA ASP A 203 -4.99 24.41 -2.36
C ASP A 203 -4.85 23.68 -1.01
N ILE A 204 -3.82 24.07 -0.26
CA ILE A 204 -3.57 23.58 1.08
C ILE A 204 -4.32 24.50 2.05
N PRO A 205 -5.28 23.97 2.84
CA PRO A 205 -5.99 24.77 3.82
C PRO A 205 -5.05 25.23 4.95
N GLN A 206 -5.50 26.23 5.72
CA GLN A 206 -4.80 26.60 6.95
C GLN A 206 -4.79 25.43 7.92
N PRO A 207 -3.69 25.22 8.66
CA PRO A 207 -3.59 24.13 9.62
C PRO A 207 -4.65 24.24 10.72
N ALA A 208 -5.34 23.14 10.98
CA ALA A 208 -6.30 23.04 12.07
C ALA A 208 -5.60 22.59 13.36
N GLN A 209 -4.54 21.78 13.24
CA GLN A 209 -3.79 21.25 14.38
C GLN A 209 -2.35 20.90 13.97
N ALA A 210 -1.56 20.48 14.96
CA ALA A 210 -0.20 20.03 14.74
C ALA A 210 0.00 18.65 15.40
N TRP A 211 0.79 17.80 14.75
CA TRP A 211 1.07 16.43 15.15
C TRP A 211 2.56 16.20 15.29
N PHE A 212 2.98 15.51 16.34
CA PHE A 212 4.35 15.01 16.43
C PHE A 212 4.50 13.72 15.62
N ILE A 213 5.52 13.69 14.78
CA ILE A 213 5.95 12.48 14.06
C ILE A 213 7.41 12.22 14.41
N GLY A 214 7.74 10.97 14.70
CA GLY A 214 9.10 10.57 15.04
C GLY A 214 9.69 9.65 13.98
N GLY A 215 11.01 9.69 13.82
CA GLY A 215 11.71 8.77 12.94
C GLY A 215 13.22 9.03 12.94
N LYS A 216 13.96 8.05 12.39
CA LYS A 216 15.33 8.33 11.96
C LYS A 216 15.23 9.09 10.65
N THR A 217 16.05 10.10 10.47
CA THR A 217 16.17 10.75 9.19
C THR A 217 16.74 9.69 8.23
N ALA A 218 15.90 9.11 7.40
CA ALA A 218 16.40 8.67 6.10
C ALA A 218 16.93 9.92 5.41
N PRO A 219 17.94 9.84 4.54
CA PRO A 219 18.43 11.02 3.86
C PRO A 219 17.28 11.68 3.08
N ILE A 220 16.67 12.62 3.78
CA ILE A 220 15.49 13.40 3.32
C ILE A 220 15.84 14.20 2.04
N GLU A 221 17.12 14.37 1.77
CA GLU A 221 17.64 14.99 0.55
C GLU A 221 17.26 14.25 -0.74
N SER A 222 16.88 12.98 -0.66
CA SER A 222 16.37 12.18 -1.79
C SER A 222 14.84 12.06 -1.81
N ILE A 223 14.15 12.62 -0.83
CA ILE A 223 12.69 12.56 -0.77
C ILE A 223 12.15 13.60 -1.76
N LEU A 224 11.42 13.12 -2.75
CA LEU A 224 10.56 13.96 -3.60
C LEU A 224 9.81 14.96 -2.72
N ASP A 225 9.55 16.17 -3.22
CA ASP A 225 8.78 17.22 -2.53
C ASP A 225 7.40 16.77 -1.99
N PHE A 226 7.09 15.50 -2.19
CA PHE A 226 5.84 14.86 -1.84
C PHE A 226 6.06 13.37 -1.58
N THR A 227 6.06 12.96 -0.31
CA THR A 227 6.21 11.56 0.08
C THR A 227 5.18 11.18 1.15
N PHE A 228 4.92 9.89 1.31
CA PHE A 228 4.08 9.41 2.40
C PHE A 228 4.92 9.19 3.68
N TRP A 229 4.31 9.43 4.83
CA TRP A 229 4.93 9.24 6.14
C TRP A 229 3.91 8.73 7.16
N GLN A 230 4.39 8.10 8.24
CA GLN A 230 3.51 7.76 9.36
C GLN A 230 2.80 9.00 9.88
N ALA A 231 1.52 8.87 10.20
CA ALA A 231 0.70 9.96 10.72
C ALA A 231 -0.44 9.44 11.60
N ASN A 232 -1.03 10.33 12.39
CA ASN A 232 -2.29 10.03 13.06
C ASN A 232 -3.41 9.89 12.01
N PRO A 233 -4.33 8.92 12.10
CA PRO A 233 -5.48 8.83 11.22
C PRO A 233 -6.37 10.09 11.20
N GLU A 234 -6.35 10.88 12.29
CA GLU A 234 -7.09 12.14 12.42
C GLU A 234 -6.40 13.34 11.76
N THR A 235 -5.19 13.16 11.22
CA THR A 235 -4.47 14.22 10.50
C THR A 235 -5.34 14.71 9.34
N GLN A 236 -5.48 16.03 9.20
CA GLN A 236 -6.19 16.67 8.10
C GLN A 236 -5.20 17.30 7.13
N LYS A 237 -5.57 17.37 5.86
CA LYS A 237 -4.82 18.13 4.86
C LYS A 237 -4.60 19.56 5.35
N GLY A 238 -3.36 20.03 5.33
CA GLY A 238 -2.96 21.34 5.83
C GLY A 238 -2.38 21.33 7.24
N ASP A 239 -2.59 20.28 8.03
CA ASP A 239 -2.02 20.18 9.38
C ASP A 239 -0.49 20.23 9.36
N ILE A 240 0.08 20.72 10.45
CA ILE A 240 1.52 20.78 10.66
C ILE A 240 2.00 19.45 11.26
N LEU A 241 3.04 18.88 10.68
CA LEU A 241 3.71 17.70 11.19
C LEU A 241 5.08 18.10 11.72
N ILE A 242 5.24 18.02 13.04
CA ILE A 242 6.47 18.37 13.75
C ILE A 242 7.36 17.14 13.77
N HIS A 243 8.49 17.20 13.04
CA HIS A 243 9.39 16.06 12.93
C HIS A 243 10.43 16.05 14.03
N TYR A 244 10.34 15.05 14.90
CA TYR A 244 11.34 14.74 15.90
C TYR A 244 12.27 13.66 15.38
N GLU A 245 13.52 14.02 15.17
CA GLU A 245 14.57 13.07 14.79
C GLU A 245 15.07 12.34 16.02
N THR A 246 14.98 11.00 16.00
CA THR A 246 15.42 10.16 17.11
C THR A 246 16.94 10.11 17.23
N SER A 247 17.46 9.38 18.24
CA SER A 247 18.91 9.19 18.43
C SER A 247 19.64 8.82 17.12
N PRO A 248 20.80 9.46 16.82
CA PRO A 248 21.63 10.26 17.74
C PRO A 248 21.28 11.75 17.81
N VAL A 249 20.43 12.27 16.92
CA VAL A 249 20.13 13.72 16.87
C VAL A 249 19.30 14.19 18.07
N SER A 250 18.24 13.46 18.38
CA SER A 250 17.35 13.73 19.52
C SER A 250 16.84 15.16 19.59
N ALA A 251 16.30 15.66 18.48
CA ALA A 251 15.81 17.03 18.35
C ALA A 251 14.63 17.13 17.37
N ILE A 252 13.82 18.17 17.50
CA ILE A 252 12.93 18.63 16.44
C ILE A 252 13.81 19.30 15.38
N THR A 253 13.73 18.82 14.14
CA THR A 253 14.62 19.27 13.06
C THR A 253 13.92 20.06 11.98
N CYS A 254 12.64 19.75 11.72
CA CYS A 254 11.86 20.44 10.69
C CYS A 254 10.37 20.28 10.93
N LEU A 255 9.60 21.04 10.17
CA LEU A 255 8.14 20.92 10.07
C LEU A 255 7.78 20.48 8.64
N TRP A 256 6.68 19.77 8.52
CA TRP A 256 6.07 19.40 7.25
C TRP A 256 4.61 19.82 7.23
N ILE A 257 4.04 19.95 6.06
CA ILE A 257 2.59 20.18 5.87
C ILE A 257 1.97 18.91 5.33
N ALA A 258 0.88 18.45 5.96
CA ALA A 258 0.09 17.35 5.45
C ALA A 258 -0.54 17.70 4.10
N GLN A 259 -0.21 16.95 3.07
CA GLN A 259 -0.72 17.16 1.73
C GLN A 259 -2.06 16.46 1.48
N LYS A 260 -2.40 15.51 2.37
CA LYS A 260 -3.63 14.72 2.36
C LYS A 260 -4.10 14.44 3.78
N ASP A 261 -5.36 14.05 3.90
CA ASP A 261 -5.89 13.53 5.15
C ASP A 261 -5.18 12.24 5.55
N GLY A 262 -5.12 11.98 6.84
CA GLY A 262 -4.63 10.72 7.39
C GLY A 262 -5.48 9.54 6.92
N VAL A 263 -4.84 8.43 6.62
CA VAL A 263 -5.53 7.21 6.19
C VAL A 263 -5.02 6.01 6.97
N ILE A 264 -5.91 5.12 7.34
CA ILE A 264 -5.57 3.80 7.85
C ILE A 264 -5.23 2.91 6.65
N ASP A 265 -4.00 2.41 6.64
CA ASP A 265 -3.50 1.47 5.65
C ASP A 265 -3.11 0.17 6.36
N PRO A 266 -3.89 -0.91 6.23
CA PRO A 266 -3.66 -2.16 6.96
C PRO A 266 -2.34 -2.84 6.58
N PHE A 267 -1.76 -2.50 5.42
CA PHE A 267 -0.49 -3.04 4.94
C PHE A 267 0.72 -2.19 5.36
N PHE A 268 0.49 -0.96 5.80
CA PHE A 268 1.57 -0.08 6.20
C PHE A 268 2.13 -0.46 7.59
N HIS A 269 3.45 -0.48 7.71
CA HIS A 269 4.12 -0.86 8.97
C HIS A 269 3.56 -0.12 10.18
N TYR A 270 3.39 1.19 10.09
CA TYR A 270 2.86 2.02 11.18
C TYR A 270 1.33 2.10 11.22
N TYR A 271 0.63 1.38 10.33
CA TYR A 271 -0.83 1.27 10.25
C TYR A 271 -1.56 2.51 9.72
N SER A 272 -1.01 3.69 9.84
CA SER A 272 -1.60 4.90 9.31
C SER A 272 -0.55 5.84 8.75
N ASN A 273 -0.92 6.56 7.71
CA ASN A 273 -0.03 7.46 7.00
C ASN A 273 -0.77 8.68 6.46
N THR A 274 0.00 9.67 6.05
CA THR A 274 -0.42 10.79 5.19
C THR A 274 0.70 11.10 4.20
N TYR A 275 0.42 11.96 3.23
CA TYR A 275 1.46 12.55 2.39
C TYR A 275 1.95 13.83 3.02
N ILE A 276 3.26 14.03 3.03
CA ILE A 276 3.95 15.20 3.56
C ILE A 276 4.65 15.97 2.44
N GLY A 277 4.71 17.27 2.59
CA GLY A 277 5.41 18.16 1.65
C GLY A 277 5.65 19.53 2.28
N ASN A 278 6.14 20.49 1.52
CA ASN A 278 6.40 21.84 1.95
C ASN A 278 7.24 21.89 3.23
N LYS A 279 8.40 21.22 3.21
CA LYS A 279 9.34 21.20 4.35
C LYS A 279 9.73 22.59 4.75
N ILE A 280 9.70 22.84 6.04
CA ILE A 280 10.16 24.07 6.70
C ILE A 280 11.28 23.70 7.64
N ASP A 281 12.51 24.07 7.29
CA ASP A 281 13.65 23.91 8.18
C ASP A 281 13.59 24.91 9.31
N ILE A 282 13.83 24.44 10.54
CA ILE A 282 13.86 25.25 11.74
C ILE A 282 15.18 25.03 12.49
N PRO A 283 15.65 25.98 13.31
CA PRO A 283 16.71 25.69 14.26
C PRO A 283 16.37 24.46 15.10
N HIS A 284 17.33 23.54 15.24
CA HIS A 284 17.08 22.32 16.00
C HIS A 284 16.69 22.65 17.43
N ILE A 285 15.58 22.05 17.91
CA ILE A 285 15.13 22.14 19.29
C ILE A 285 15.43 20.80 19.94
N THR A 286 16.44 20.78 20.79
CA THR A 286 16.93 19.54 21.42
C THR A 286 15.96 19.02 22.48
N LEU A 287 16.04 17.72 22.77
CA LEU A 287 15.27 17.11 23.86
C LEU A 287 15.52 17.84 25.21
N LYS A 288 16.75 18.29 25.44
CA LYS A 288 17.09 19.02 26.66
C LYS A 288 16.36 20.37 26.75
N GLU A 289 16.25 21.09 25.66
CA GLU A 289 15.49 22.34 25.59
C GLU A 289 14.00 22.10 25.81
N LEU A 290 13.44 21.07 25.16
CA LEU A 290 12.04 20.67 25.38
C LEU A 290 11.74 20.30 26.83
N GLN A 291 12.66 19.60 27.51
CA GLN A 291 12.51 19.24 28.93
C GLN A 291 12.59 20.44 29.89
N THR A 292 13.15 21.54 29.45
CA THR A 292 13.22 22.78 30.24
C THR A 292 12.08 23.75 29.97
N ASP A 293 11.28 23.49 28.96
CA ASP A 293 10.09 24.27 28.61
C ASP A 293 8.92 23.94 29.54
N ASP A 294 8.22 24.96 30.05
CA ASP A 294 7.12 24.79 31.00
C ASP A 294 5.92 23.98 30.45
N TYR A 295 5.74 23.95 29.16
CA TYR A 295 4.68 23.20 28.50
C TYR A 295 5.04 21.73 28.27
N PHE A 296 6.26 21.46 27.79
CA PHE A 296 6.74 20.13 27.48
C PHE A 296 7.36 19.37 28.65
N SER A 297 7.66 20.02 29.74
CA SER A 297 8.26 19.41 30.94
C SER A 297 7.23 18.68 31.83
N LYS A 298 5.95 18.80 31.54
CA LYS A 298 4.84 18.18 32.26
C LYS A 298 4.43 16.87 31.61
#